data_66040bfbea4f8ebdcd2981a32821c111
#
_entry.id   66040bfbea4f8ebdcd2981a32821c111
#
_cell.length_a   1.000
_cell.length_b   1.000
_cell.length_c   1.000
_cell.angle_alpha   90.00
_cell.angle_beta   90.00
_cell.angle_gamma   90.00
#
_symmetry.space_group_name_H-M   'P 1'
#
loop_
_entity.id
_entity.type
_entity.pdbx_description
1 polymer ?
#
loop_
_entity_poly.entity_id
_entity_poly.type
_entity_poly.pdbx_seq_one_letter_code
_entity_poly.pdbx_strand_id
1 'polypeptide(L)'
;MIQKRKLATMSVTVLTIAALLAGCGANPSATKAPVAVNTYKVVAADTPVKAEYSGTVTATDKVPVRPKISGRVVEKYVQGGQEVTEGQPLFRLDSRTYDAALAQAKATQAQSEANLANQQLNLRRYQTLASQDAIPQQTVTDQEAATQQQQAVVEANAAQVDAAQDNVDDTIVYAPFSGKLNVDDVPIGTFATAGSTVLVTISSTNPVYVEFSISEAEYLQMTKQAADNAGSWGDHLLLRLSDGTMYPYEGHVTQVNHGMDGNSGSIIVKSVFDNPDNLLIPGLYATVVSDTQIQRNALSVPQRAVQQTLGKYYVSVIDGDGQAQNREVTPGQKVGKFWIITDGLQDGDTIIVDGYQKAKGAALDQHLLTKADIDNDSSDTSSDTSSSNS
;
A
#
# COMPACT_ATOMS: atom_id res chain seq x y z
N MET A 1 -74.19 53.72 -74.72
CA MET A 1 -74.52 52.64 -73.74
C MET A 1 -73.31 51.77 -73.33
N ILE A 2 -72.09 52.11 -73.58
CA ILE A 2 -70.88 51.23 -73.34
C ILE A 2 -70.15 51.60 -72.06
N GLN A 3 -70.35 52.81 -71.48
CA GLN A 3 -69.59 53.33 -70.40
C GLN A 3 -70.08 52.90 -68.96
N LYS A 4 -71.35 52.44 -68.83
CA LYS A 4 -71.92 51.98 -67.52
C LYS A 4 -71.58 50.49 -67.13
N ARG A 5 -71.13 49.69 -68.11
CA ARG A 5 -70.77 48.31 -67.89
C ARG A 5 -69.32 48.10 -67.37
N LYS A 6 -68.40 49.00 -67.59
CA LYS A 6 -67.01 48.93 -67.20
C LYS A 6 -66.81 49.31 -65.69
N LEU A 7 -67.71 50.19 -65.16
CA LEU A 7 -67.60 50.56 -63.74
C LEU A 7 -68.14 49.48 -62.78
N ALA A 8 -69.11 48.66 -63.18
CA ALA A 8 -69.70 47.61 -62.34
C ALA A 8 -68.73 46.40 -62.16
N THR A 9 -67.97 46.07 -63.21
CA THR A 9 -66.97 44.99 -63.18
C THR A 9 -65.72 45.33 -62.38
N MET A 10 -65.35 46.63 -62.35
CA MET A 10 -64.19 47.08 -61.61
C MET A 10 -64.43 47.19 -60.09
N SER A 11 -65.69 47.41 -59.66
CA SER A 11 -66.10 47.47 -58.28
C SER A 11 -66.20 46.08 -57.61
N VAL A 12 -66.57 45.03 -58.36
CA VAL A 12 -66.69 43.66 -57.85
C VAL A 12 -65.28 43.05 -57.72
N THR A 13 -64.33 43.33 -58.61
CA THR A 13 -62.95 42.85 -58.54
C THR A 13 -62.17 43.47 -57.36
N VAL A 14 -62.38 44.73 -56.99
CA VAL A 14 -61.75 45.40 -55.85
C VAL A 14 -62.32 44.85 -54.53
N LEU A 15 -63.59 44.50 -54.45
CA LEU A 15 -64.19 43.99 -53.28
C LEU A 15 -63.76 42.52 -52.99
N THR A 16 -63.50 41.73 -54.03
CA THR A 16 -62.95 40.32 -53.84
C THR A 16 -61.46 40.30 -53.49
N ILE A 17 -60.65 41.28 -53.89
CA ILE A 17 -59.27 41.37 -53.50
C ILE A 17 -59.14 41.88 -52.05
N ALA A 18 -60.02 42.73 -51.54
CA ALA A 18 -60.06 43.21 -50.19
C ALA A 18 -60.45 42.08 -49.18
N ALA A 19 -61.28 41.09 -49.60
CA ALA A 19 -61.64 39.94 -48.77
C ALA A 19 -60.57 38.86 -48.66
N LEU A 20 -59.59 38.83 -49.59
CA LEU A 20 -58.44 37.92 -49.57
C LEU A 20 -57.27 38.44 -48.75
N LEU A 21 -57.17 39.72 -48.39
CA LEU A 21 -56.15 40.28 -47.54
C LEU A 21 -56.49 40.33 -46.04
N ALA A 22 -57.71 40.02 -45.63
CA ALA A 22 -58.16 39.99 -44.25
C ALA A 22 -57.97 38.59 -43.56
N GLY A 23 -57.44 37.59 -44.29
CA GLY A 23 -57.32 36.19 -43.83
C GLY A 23 -55.93 35.77 -43.34
N CYS A 24 -54.94 36.67 -43.30
CA CYS A 24 -53.55 36.36 -42.82
C CYS A 24 -53.18 37.17 -41.57
N GLY A 25 -53.79 36.87 -40.44
CA GLY A 25 -53.51 37.62 -39.19
C GLY A 25 -53.89 36.91 -37.92
N ALA A 26 -53.84 35.58 -37.90
CA ALA A 26 -53.80 34.80 -36.65
C ALA A 26 -52.79 33.68 -36.87
N ASN A 27 -51.51 33.96 -36.60
CA ASN A 27 -50.58 32.93 -36.35
C ASN A 27 -50.97 32.35 -34.96
N PRO A 28 -51.55 31.15 -34.86
CA PRO A 28 -51.54 30.51 -33.56
C PRO A 28 -50.06 30.28 -33.26
N SER A 29 -49.56 30.93 -32.22
CA SER A 29 -48.31 30.54 -31.57
C SER A 29 -48.48 29.03 -31.36
N ALA A 30 -47.84 28.24 -32.26
CA ALA A 30 -47.78 26.81 -32.08
C ALA A 30 -47.00 26.63 -30.76
N THR A 31 -47.75 26.40 -29.69
CA THR A 31 -47.21 25.95 -28.40
C THR A 31 -46.48 24.66 -28.77
N LYS A 32 -45.15 24.75 -28.92
CA LYS A 32 -44.33 23.56 -29.14
C LYS A 32 -44.68 22.58 -28.04
N ALA A 33 -45.07 21.37 -28.45
CA ALA A 33 -45.34 20.30 -27.48
C ALA A 33 -44.16 20.23 -26.50
N PRO A 34 -44.43 20.03 -25.20
CA PRO A 34 -43.36 19.91 -24.19
C PRO A 34 -42.40 18.80 -24.61
N VAL A 35 -41.11 19.07 -24.45
CA VAL A 35 -40.07 18.09 -24.75
C VAL A 35 -39.89 17.20 -23.54
N ALA A 36 -40.14 15.89 -23.72
CA ALA A 36 -39.89 14.91 -22.69
C ALA A 36 -38.36 14.83 -22.38
N VAL A 37 -37.99 15.01 -21.13
CA VAL A 37 -36.62 14.94 -20.63
C VAL A 37 -36.55 14.11 -19.36
N ASN A 38 -35.54 13.28 -19.26
CA ASN A 38 -35.24 12.59 -18.02
C ASN A 38 -34.41 13.53 -17.12
N THR A 39 -34.85 13.71 -15.90
CA THR A 39 -34.23 14.62 -14.92
C THR A 39 -33.76 13.85 -13.72
N TYR A 40 -32.77 14.39 -13.03
CA TYR A 40 -32.26 13.86 -11.76
C TYR A 40 -32.11 15.01 -10.76
N LYS A 41 -32.58 14.81 -9.54
CA LYS A 41 -32.42 15.79 -8.47
C LYS A 41 -31.11 15.52 -7.75
N VAL A 42 -30.22 16.49 -7.80
CA VAL A 42 -28.91 16.43 -7.10
C VAL A 42 -29.19 16.54 -5.59
N VAL A 43 -28.70 15.56 -4.85
CA VAL A 43 -28.81 15.55 -3.38
C VAL A 43 -27.42 15.34 -2.80
N ALA A 44 -27.06 16.19 -1.84
CA ALA A 44 -25.84 16.04 -1.09
C ALA A 44 -25.94 14.79 -0.20
N ALA A 45 -25.07 13.81 -0.43
CA ALA A 45 -25.06 12.56 0.32
C ALA A 45 -23.63 12.13 0.61
N ASP A 46 -23.44 11.46 1.74
CA ASP A 46 -22.18 10.80 2.04
C ASP A 46 -21.98 9.64 1.07
N THR A 47 -20.94 9.73 0.26
CA THR A 47 -20.69 8.79 -0.84
C THR A 47 -19.38 8.03 -0.55
N PRO A 48 -19.43 6.68 -0.44
CA PRO A 48 -18.21 5.89 -0.34
C PRO A 48 -17.43 5.99 -1.64
N VAL A 49 -16.15 6.34 -1.51
CA VAL A 49 -15.22 6.46 -2.63
C VAL A 49 -14.07 5.49 -2.45
N LYS A 50 -13.65 4.87 -3.55
CA LYS A 50 -12.46 4.02 -3.54
C LYS A 50 -11.25 4.90 -3.77
N ALA A 51 -10.30 4.82 -2.84
CA ALA A 51 -8.98 5.40 -3.03
C ALA A 51 -8.03 4.31 -3.53
N GLU A 52 -7.24 4.64 -4.54
CA GLU A 52 -6.25 3.75 -5.13
C GLU A 52 -4.86 4.35 -4.99
N TYR A 53 -3.95 3.59 -4.42
CA TYR A 53 -2.57 4.02 -4.19
C TYR A 53 -1.61 3.03 -4.84
N SER A 54 -0.67 3.53 -5.63
CA SER A 54 0.41 2.71 -6.15
C SER A 54 1.37 2.36 -5.02
N GLY A 55 1.59 1.06 -4.81
CA GLY A 55 2.46 0.54 -3.77
C GLY A 55 3.50 -0.42 -4.32
N THR A 56 4.49 -0.69 -3.48
CA THR A 56 5.54 -1.68 -3.75
C THR A 56 5.55 -2.72 -2.63
N VAL A 57 5.57 -3.98 -3.01
CA VAL A 57 5.70 -5.10 -2.06
C VAL A 57 7.11 -5.12 -1.51
N THR A 58 7.24 -5.17 -0.19
CA THR A 58 8.53 -5.31 0.51
C THR A 58 8.47 -6.46 1.50
N ALA A 59 9.62 -7.08 1.77
CA ALA A 59 9.69 -8.10 2.82
C ALA A 59 9.56 -7.44 4.19
N THR A 60 8.93 -8.13 5.15
CA THR A 60 8.92 -7.67 6.57
C THR A 60 10.32 -7.63 7.13
N ASP A 61 11.11 -8.66 6.82
CA ASP A 61 12.50 -8.76 7.22
C ASP A 61 13.37 -9.06 6.01
N LYS A 62 14.47 -8.32 5.86
CA LYS A 62 15.46 -8.52 4.82
C LYS A 62 16.85 -8.32 5.42
N VAL A 63 17.57 -9.41 5.63
CA VAL A 63 18.86 -9.40 6.32
C VAL A 63 19.95 -9.99 5.42
N PRO A 64 21.02 -9.21 5.15
CA PRO A 64 22.22 -9.75 4.53
C PRO A 64 22.99 -10.58 5.57
N VAL A 65 23.09 -11.87 5.35
CA VAL A 65 23.80 -12.81 6.21
C VAL A 65 25.30 -12.63 5.99
N ARG A 66 26.00 -12.30 7.08
CA ARG A 66 27.46 -12.11 7.10
C ARG A 66 28.08 -13.04 8.12
N PRO A 67 29.30 -13.56 7.87
CA PRO A 67 30.00 -14.38 8.83
C PRO A 67 30.48 -13.51 10.00
N LYS A 68 30.52 -14.06 11.21
CA LYS A 68 31.10 -13.42 12.40
C LYS A 68 32.61 -13.52 12.44
N ILE A 69 33.18 -14.54 11.77
CA ILE A 69 34.61 -14.78 11.66
C ILE A 69 35.06 -14.76 10.20
N SER A 70 36.37 -14.60 9.98
CA SER A 70 36.93 -14.59 8.62
C SER A 70 37.43 -15.97 8.22
N GLY A 71 37.13 -16.40 7.00
CA GLY A 71 37.58 -17.70 6.52
C GLY A 71 37.19 -17.96 5.06
N ARG A 72 37.74 -19.04 4.49
CA ARG A 72 37.36 -19.50 3.17
C ARG A 72 36.09 -20.33 3.25
N VAL A 73 35.11 -20.07 2.36
CA VAL A 73 33.93 -20.90 2.21
C VAL A 73 34.34 -22.27 1.67
N VAL A 74 34.14 -23.34 2.46
CA VAL A 74 34.51 -24.71 2.09
C VAL A 74 33.30 -25.55 1.70
N GLU A 75 32.14 -25.27 2.30
CA GLU A 75 30.89 -25.96 1.96
C GLU A 75 29.74 -24.95 1.89
N LYS A 76 28.77 -25.29 1.06
CA LYS A 76 27.50 -24.57 0.89
C LYS A 76 26.37 -25.60 0.97
N TYR A 77 25.46 -25.42 1.92
CA TYR A 77 24.36 -26.34 2.21
C TYR A 77 23.05 -25.94 1.52
N VAL A 78 23.01 -24.76 0.90
CA VAL A 78 21.81 -24.18 0.30
C VAL A 78 22.08 -23.68 -1.11
N GLN A 79 21.01 -23.47 -1.86
CA GLN A 79 21.07 -22.88 -3.21
C GLN A 79 20.35 -21.53 -3.21
N GLY A 80 20.77 -20.62 -4.08
CA GLY A 80 20.08 -19.34 -4.29
C GLY A 80 18.61 -19.59 -4.70
N GLY A 81 17.69 -18.80 -4.10
CA GLY A 81 16.26 -18.95 -4.32
C GLY A 81 15.56 -20.03 -3.47
N GLN A 82 16.31 -20.81 -2.68
CA GLN A 82 15.75 -21.84 -1.80
C GLN A 82 15.08 -21.21 -0.57
N GLU A 83 14.02 -21.83 -0.07
CA GLU A 83 13.44 -21.56 1.24
C GLU A 83 14.26 -22.22 2.34
N VAL A 84 14.48 -21.48 3.43
CA VAL A 84 15.24 -21.95 4.60
C VAL A 84 14.45 -21.67 5.89
N THR A 85 14.71 -22.48 6.89
CA THR A 85 14.13 -22.31 8.24
C THR A 85 15.16 -21.68 9.18
N GLU A 86 14.69 -21.00 10.22
CA GLU A 86 15.55 -20.46 11.28
C GLU A 86 16.47 -21.55 11.86
N GLY A 87 17.75 -21.22 12.08
CA GLY A 87 18.76 -22.15 12.58
C GLY A 87 19.27 -23.17 11.55
N GLN A 88 18.80 -23.13 10.28
CA GLN A 88 19.33 -24.00 9.23
C GLN A 88 20.76 -23.59 8.84
N PRO A 89 21.72 -24.54 8.73
CA PRO A 89 23.07 -24.24 8.27
C PRO A 89 23.05 -23.83 6.80
N LEU A 90 23.75 -22.74 6.48
CA LEU A 90 23.83 -22.16 5.14
C LEU A 90 25.20 -22.39 4.49
N PHE A 91 26.27 -22.02 5.24
CA PHE A 91 27.65 -22.09 4.76
C PHE A 91 28.56 -22.62 5.87
N ARG A 92 29.64 -23.26 5.45
CA ARG A 92 30.76 -23.62 6.35
C ARG A 92 32.03 -22.94 5.89
N LEU A 93 32.68 -22.28 6.82
CA LEU A 93 34.01 -21.71 6.66
C LEU A 93 35.10 -22.72 7.07
N ASP A 94 36.30 -22.52 6.58
CA ASP A 94 37.48 -23.33 6.99
C ASP A 94 37.75 -23.14 8.47
N SER A 95 37.59 -24.22 9.26
CA SER A 95 37.70 -24.22 10.72
C SER A 95 39.13 -24.51 11.21
N ARG A 96 40.06 -24.97 10.36
CA ARG A 96 41.35 -25.54 10.78
C ARG A 96 42.16 -24.64 11.72
N THR A 97 42.19 -23.33 11.49
CA THR A 97 42.91 -22.38 12.37
C THR A 97 42.19 -22.18 13.68
N TYR A 98 40.89 -22.20 13.69
CA TYR A 98 40.04 -22.06 14.90
C TYR A 98 40.07 -23.35 15.73
N ASP A 99 40.02 -24.52 15.10
CA ASP A 99 40.19 -25.82 15.77
C ASP A 99 41.55 -25.92 16.46
N ALA A 100 42.63 -25.47 15.81
CA ALA A 100 43.97 -25.43 16.39
C ALA A 100 44.04 -24.48 17.60
N ALA A 101 43.41 -23.31 17.53
CA ALA A 101 43.34 -22.34 18.63
C ALA A 101 42.54 -22.92 19.81
N LEU A 102 41.44 -23.58 19.57
CA LEU A 102 40.65 -24.27 20.59
C LEU A 102 41.47 -25.40 21.28
N ALA A 103 42.18 -26.21 20.51
CA ALA A 103 43.02 -27.26 21.07
C ALA A 103 44.13 -26.67 21.95
N GLN A 104 44.74 -25.56 21.57
CA GLN A 104 45.73 -24.82 22.33
C GLN A 104 45.11 -24.28 23.65
N ALA A 105 43.94 -23.66 23.62
CA ALA A 105 43.25 -23.15 24.80
C ALA A 105 42.92 -24.28 25.80
N LYS A 106 42.39 -25.42 25.29
CA LYS A 106 42.13 -26.59 26.11
C LYS A 106 43.37 -27.18 26.76
N ALA A 107 44.52 -27.21 26.07
CA ALA A 107 45.79 -27.65 26.63
C ALA A 107 46.28 -26.72 27.74
N THR A 108 46.12 -25.40 27.59
CA THR A 108 46.48 -24.38 28.61
C THR A 108 45.56 -24.51 29.84
N GLN A 109 44.29 -24.74 29.67
CA GLN A 109 43.36 -24.98 30.77
C GLN A 109 43.76 -26.25 31.53
N ALA A 110 43.99 -27.35 30.84
CA ALA A 110 44.42 -28.61 31.48
C ALA A 110 45.70 -28.48 32.29
N GLN A 111 46.69 -27.68 31.80
CA GLN A 111 47.90 -27.33 32.52
C GLN A 111 47.58 -26.57 33.81
N SER A 112 46.73 -25.57 33.77
CA SER A 112 46.34 -24.78 34.95
C SER A 112 45.56 -25.58 35.98
N GLU A 113 44.71 -26.51 35.55
CA GLU A 113 43.98 -27.47 36.40
C GLU A 113 44.96 -28.42 37.13
N ALA A 114 45.96 -28.96 36.43
CA ALA A 114 47.00 -29.79 37.07
C ALA A 114 47.79 -28.99 38.11
N ASN A 115 48.11 -27.72 37.85
CA ASN A 115 48.76 -26.86 38.83
C ASN A 115 47.83 -26.60 40.04
N LEU A 116 46.56 -26.33 39.83
CA LEU A 116 45.58 -26.18 40.90
C LEU A 116 45.50 -27.43 41.78
N ALA A 117 45.41 -28.61 41.15
CA ALA A 117 45.39 -29.89 41.88
C ALA A 117 46.63 -30.05 42.79
N ASN A 118 47.85 -29.64 42.32
CA ASN A 118 49.04 -29.65 43.14
C ASN A 118 48.97 -28.64 44.30
N GLN A 119 48.48 -27.42 44.06
CA GLN A 119 48.29 -26.42 45.13
C GLN A 119 47.27 -26.91 46.17
N GLN A 120 46.17 -27.52 45.76
CA GLN A 120 45.19 -28.10 46.68
C GLN A 120 45.74 -29.26 47.48
N LEU A 121 46.59 -30.14 46.90
CA LEU A 121 47.29 -31.17 47.61
C LEU A 121 48.22 -30.62 48.68
N ASN A 122 49.00 -29.58 48.35
CA ASN A 122 49.90 -28.90 49.28
C ASN A 122 49.11 -28.23 50.40
N LEU A 123 48.03 -27.54 50.07
CA LEU A 123 47.13 -26.92 51.06
C LEU A 123 46.62 -27.95 52.08
N ARG A 124 46.05 -29.09 51.61
CA ARG A 124 45.61 -30.20 52.52
C ARG A 124 46.72 -30.72 53.41
N ARG A 125 47.91 -30.89 52.84
CA ARG A 125 49.09 -31.30 53.60
C ARG A 125 49.47 -30.30 54.69
N TYR A 126 49.48 -29.00 54.35
CA TYR A 126 49.81 -27.95 55.32
C TYR A 126 48.75 -27.76 56.37
N GLN A 127 47.47 -27.91 56.06
CA GLN A 127 46.41 -27.89 57.04
C GLN A 127 46.55 -29.04 58.05
N THR A 128 46.95 -30.24 57.60
CA THR A 128 47.21 -31.37 58.46
C THR A 128 48.41 -31.14 59.42
N LEU A 129 49.50 -30.56 58.89
CA LEU A 129 50.71 -30.22 59.70
C LEU A 129 50.42 -29.10 60.71
N ALA A 130 49.62 -28.09 60.33
CA ALA A 130 49.24 -27.02 61.25
C ALA A 130 48.33 -27.49 62.36
N SER A 131 47.46 -28.48 62.13
CA SER A 131 46.60 -29.08 63.15
C SER A 131 47.37 -29.87 64.18
N GLN A 132 48.64 -30.20 63.90
CA GLN A 132 49.62 -30.87 64.78
C GLN A 132 50.65 -29.88 65.35
N ASP A 133 50.41 -28.57 65.23
CA ASP A 133 51.36 -27.50 65.62
C ASP A 133 52.77 -27.62 65.01
N ALA A 134 52.92 -28.33 63.88
CA ALA A 134 54.20 -28.60 63.22
C ALA A 134 54.66 -27.45 62.31
N ILE A 135 53.75 -26.53 61.89
CA ILE A 135 54.03 -25.34 61.03
C ILE A 135 53.23 -24.14 61.49
N PRO A 136 53.74 -22.89 61.25
CA PRO A 136 52.99 -21.65 61.52
C PRO A 136 51.67 -21.55 60.72
N GLN A 137 50.62 -21.00 61.34
CA GLN A 137 49.35 -20.73 60.70
C GLN A 137 49.48 -19.82 59.48
N GLN A 138 50.45 -18.88 59.47
CA GLN A 138 50.76 -18.03 58.34
C GLN A 138 51.01 -18.85 57.06
N THR A 139 51.76 -19.97 57.15
CA THR A 139 52.09 -20.84 56.02
C THR A 139 50.82 -21.44 55.37
N VAL A 140 49.78 -21.77 56.17
CA VAL A 140 48.49 -22.26 55.67
C VAL A 140 47.76 -21.15 54.95
N THR A 141 47.70 -19.95 55.55
CA THR A 141 47.01 -18.80 54.95
C THR A 141 47.64 -18.40 53.62
N ASP A 142 48.99 -18.39 53.53
CA ASP A 142 49.70 -18.08 52.27
C ASP A 142 49.41 -19.14 51.20
N GLN A 143 49.31 -20.43 51.57
CA GLN A 143 48.98 -21.49 50.64
C GLN A 143 47.50 -21.44 50.23
N GLU A 144 46.59 -21.02 51.11
CA GLU A 144 45.16 -20.77 50.75
C GLU A 144 45.08 -19.66 49.71
N ALA A 145 45.75 -18.55 49.93
CA ALA A 145 45.81 -17.45 48.99
C ALA A 145 46.40 -17.88 47.63
N ALA A 146 47.48 -18.68 47.64
CA ALA A 146 48.06 -19.24 46.41
C ALA A 146 47.12 -20.18 45.66
N THR A 147 46.33 -20.98 46.40
CA THR A 147 45.33 -21.88 45.83
C THR A 147 44.17 -21.12 45.23
N GLN A 148 43.68 -20.06 45.88
CA GLN A 148 42.68 -19.16 45.36
C GLN A 148 43.16 -18.43 44.09
N GLN A 149 44.38 -17.95 44.07
CA GLN A 149 44.99 -17.34 42.89
C GLN A 149 45.02 -18.32 41.71
N GLN A 150 45.44 -19.58 41.97
CA GLN A 150 45.49 -20.60 40.93
C GLN A 150 44.09 -21.02 40.44
N GLN A 151 43.09 -20.97 41.31
CA GLN A 151 41.68 -21.20 40.94
C GLN A 151 41.23 -20.11 39.96
N ALA A 152 41.53 -18.84 40.22
CA ALA A 152 41.20 -17.75 39.33
C ALA A 152 41.88 -17.89 37.96
N VAL A 153 43.12 -18.45 37.93
CA VAL A 153 43.80 -18.74 36.65
C VAL A 153 43.08 -19.82 35.84
N VAL A 154 42.58 -20.86 36.51
CA VAL A 154 41.76 -21.93 35.85
C VAL A 154 40.51 -21.31 35.26
N GLU A 155 39.80 -20.47 36.00
CA GLU A 155 38.56 -19.81 35.53
C GLU A 155 38.86 -18.89 34.32
N ALA A 156 39.96 -18.14 34.35
CA ALA A 156 40.36 -17.32 33.21
C ALA A 156 40.68 -18.14 31.95
N ASN A 157 41.34 -19.30 32.11
CA ASN A 157 41.64 -20.23 31.03
C ASN A 157 40.41 -20.94 30.51
N ALA A 158 39.41 -21.25 31.38
CA ALA A 158 38.10 -21.78 30.96
C ALA A 158 37.37 -20.77 30.06
N ALA A 159 37.32 -19.51 30.46
CA ALA A 159 36.74 -18.45 29.60
C ALA A 159 37.45 -18.32 28.25
N GLN A 160 38.77 -18.58 28.21
CA GLN A 160 39.51 -18.59 26.95
C GLN A 160 39.15 -19.79 26.06
N VAL A 161 38.85 -20.95 26.64
CA VAL A 161 38.33 -22.12 25.92
C VAL A 161 36.96 -21.83 25.34
N ASP A 162 36.06 -21.23 26.14
CA ASP A 162 34.72 -20.85 25.69
C ASP A 162 34.77 -19.91 24.50
N ALA A 163 35.60 -18.87 24.58
CA ALA A 163 35.80 -17.93 23.48
C ALA A 163 36.39 -18.58 22.20
N ALA A 164 37.28 -19.57 22.36
CA ALA A 164 37.81 -20.32 21.23
C ALA A 164 36.79 -21.30 20.66
N GLN A 165 35.90 -21.85 21.48
CA GLN A 165 34.78 -22.70 21.05
C GLN A 165 33.76 -21.90 20.26
N ASP A 166 33.38 -20.70 20.73
CA ASP A 166 32.48 -19.79 20.01
C ASP A 166 33.00 -19.48 18.60
N ASN A 167 34.32 -19.28 18.46
CA ASN A 167 34.93 -19.07 17.14
C ASN A 167 34.84 -20.31 16.23
N VAL A 168 34.92 -21.51 16.78
CA VAL A 168 34.72 -22.75 16.01
C VAL A 168 33.26 -22.90 15.61
N ASP A 169 32.34 -22.61 16.51
CA ASP A 169 30.90 -22.67 16.25
C ASP A 169 30.48 -21.67 15.18
N ASP A 170 31.06 -20.45 15.22
CA ASP A 170 30.84 -19.40 14.23
C ASP A 170 31.42 -19.72 12.82
N THR A 171 32.16 -20.87 12.66
CA THR A 171 32.56 -21.37 11.32
C THR A 171 31.37 -21.84 10.52
N ILE A 172 30.27 -22.22 11.16
CA ILE A 172 29.01 -22.57 10.50
C ILE A 172 28.07 -21.36 10.58
N VAL A 173 27.69 -20.87 9.42
CA VAL A 173 26.76 -19.72 9.33
C VAL A 173 25.36 -20.24 9.18
N TYR A 174 24.48 -19.83 10.08
CA TYR A 174 23.08 -20.26 10.16
C TYR A 174 22.12 -19.15 9.69
N ALA A 175 20.91 -19.58 9.30
CA ALA A 175 19.81 -18.67 9.00
C ALA A 175 19.29 -18.00 10.27
N PRO A 176 19.22 -16.65 10.34
CA PRO A 176 18.72 -15.94 11.51
C PRO A 176 17.20 -15.98 11.66
N PHE A 177 16.46 -16.29 10.61
CA PHE A 177 15.00 -16.47 10.58
C PHE A 177 14.60 -17.28 9.34
N SER A 178 13.36 -17.77 9.31
CA SER A 178 12.82 -18.51 8.17
C SER A 178 12.45 -17.57 7.02
N GLY A 179 12.82 -17.91 5.78
CA GLY A 179 12.56 -17.07 4.62
C GLY A 179 13.17 -17.63 3.35
N LYS A 180 13.18 -16.84 2.30
CA LYS A 180 13.72 -17.21 0.99
C LYS A 180 15.07 -16.53 0.74
N LEU A 181 16.01 -17.31 0.23
CA LEU A 181 17.33 -16.83 -0.14
C LEU A 181 17.29 -16.04 -1.46
N ASN A 182 18.11 -15.00 -1.55
CA ASN A 182 18.39 -14.37 -2.84
C ASN A 182 19.09 -15.35 -3.78
N VAL A 183 18.99 -15.10 -5.10
CA VAL A 183 19.65 -15.92 -6.12
C VAL A 183 21.17 -15.73 -6.08
N ASP A 184 21.62 -14.51 -5.75
CA ASP A 184 23.03 -14.17 -5.63
C ASP A 184 23.60 -14.71 -4.31
N ASP A 185 24.49 -15.68 -4.42
CA ASP A 185 25.21 -16.26 -3.30
C ASP A 185 26.70 -16.37 -3.57
N VAL A 186 27.48 -16.59 -2.52
CA VAL A 186 28.94 -16.66 -2.61
C VAL A 186 29.39 -18.05 -3.06
N PRO A 187 30.28 -18.17 -4.08
CA PRO A 187 30.82 -19.47 -4.51
C PRO A 187 31.77 -20.09 -3.48
N ILE A 188 31.83 -21.41 -3.46
CA ILE A 188 32.81 -22.17 -2.68
C ILE A 188 34.21 -21.75 -3.09
N GLY A 189 35.10 -21.60 -2.12
CA GLY A 189 36.48 -21.13 -2.30
C GLY A 189 36.68 -19.64 -2.10
N THR A 190 35.62 -18.84 -2.03
CA THR A 190 35.71 -17.40 -1.73
C THR A 190 36.18 -17.17 -0.31
N PHE A 191 37.04 -16.19 -0.10
CA PHE A 191 37.42 -15.74 1.22
C PHE A 191 36.41 -14.72 1.74
N ALA A 192 35.75 -15.05 2.84
CA ALA A 192 34.77 -14.20 3.51
C ALA A 192 35.41 -13.48 4.70
N THR A 193 35.21 -12.16 4.75
CA THR A 193 35.70 -11.31 5.85
C THR A 193 34.58 -11.06 6.86
N ALA A 194 34.88 -11.23 8.13
CA ALA A 194 33.96 -11.02 9.25
C ALA A 194 33.23 -9.68 9.14
N GLY A 195 31.90 -9.69 9.29
CA GLY A 195 31.05 -8.52 9.30
C GLY A 195 30.94 -7.73 7.99
N SER A 196 31.80 -8.04 6.99
CA SER A 196 31.88 -7.29 5.73
C SER A 196 31.29 -8.03 4.54
N THR A 197 31.71 -9.28 4.32
CA THR A 197 31.25 -10.06 3.16
C THR A 197 29.82 -10.52 3.36
N VAL A 198 28.93 -10.19 2.42
CA VAL A 198 27.57 -10.74 2.38
C VAL A 198 27.64 -12.11 1.72
N LEU A 199 27.28 -13.17 2.43
CA LEU A 199 27.25 -14.54 1.91
C LEU A 199 25.99 -14.80 1.10
N VAL A 200 24.84 -14.36 1.62
CA VAL A 200 23.52 -14.45 0.99
C VAL A 200 22.59 -13.46 1.70
N THR A 201 21.52 -13.07 1.04
CA THR A 201 20.45 -12.27 1.68
C THR A 201 19.23 -13.15 1.88
N ILE A 202 18.66 -13.15 3.09
CA ILE A 202 17.39 -13.81 3.41
C ILE A 202 16.32 -12.75 3.49
N SER A 203 15.15 -13.03 2.87
CA SER A 203 13.97 -12.19 2.92
C SER A 203 12.78 -13.02 3.41
N SER A 204 12.00 -12.46 4.33
CA SER A 204 10.72 -13.07 4.74
C SER A 204 9.76 -13.07 3.54
N THR A 205 8.93 -14.10 3.46
CA THR A 205 7.94 -14.25 2.38
C THR A 205 6.50 -14.13 2.86
N ASN A 206 6.25 -14.37 4.13
CA ASN A 206 4.92 -14.29 4.77
C ASN A 206 5.07 -13.91 6.26
N PRO A 207 4.41 -12.83 6.70
CA PRO A 207 3.68 -11.85 5.90
C PRO A 207 4.61 -10.94 5.08
N VAL A 208 4.02 -10.12 4.20
CA VAL A 208 4.73 -9.09 3.44
C VAL A 208 4.17 -7.70 3.74
N TYR A 209 4.99 -6.68 3.56
CA TYR A 209 4.51 -5.29 3.56
C TYR A 209 4.22 -4.82 2.15
N VAL A 210 3.23 -3.93 2.03
CA VAL A 210 3.05 -3.08 0.86
C VAL A 210 3.23 -1.64 1.30
N GLU A 211 4.25 -1.00 0.75
CA GLU A 211 4.56 0.40 1.01
C GLU A 211 3.93 1.26 -0.08
N PHE A 212 3.12 2.25 0.31
CA PHE A 212 2.51 3.22 -0.58
C PHE A 212 2.57 4.61 0.03
N SER A 213 2.39 5.63 -0.80
CA SER A 213 2.48 7.03 -0.38
C SER A 213 1.11 7.70 -0.47
N ILE A 214 0.78 8.49 0.55
CA ILE A 214 -0.40 9.36 0.59
C ILE A 214 0.04 10.81 0.69
N SER A 215 -0.77 11.75 0.20
CA SER A 215 -0.50 13.17 0.35
C SER A 215 -0.78 13.66 1.77
N GLU A 216 -0.16 14.79 2.17
CA GLU A 216 -0.43 15.43 3.45
C GLU A 216 -1.93 15.76 3.62
N ALA A 217 -2.56 16.25 2.55
CA ALA A 217 -3.99 16.61 2.58
C ALA A 217 -4.87 15.39 2.87
N GLU A 218 -4.58 14.26 2.23
CA GLU A 218 -5.28 12.99 2.47
C GLU A 218 -5.05 12.48 3.90
N TYR A 219 -3.82 12.52 4.38
CA TYR A 219 -3.50 12.12 5.75
C TYR A 219 -4.28 12.94 6.78
N LEU A 220 -4.32 14.26 6.62
CA LEU A 220 -5.09 15.15 7.51
C LEU A 220 -6.60 14.87 7.44
N GLN A 221 -7.12 14.58 6.25
CA GLN A 221 -8.53 14.22 6.07
C GLN A 221 -8.84 12.88 6.76
N MET A 222 -8.01 11.87 6.57
CA MET A 222 -8.14 10.55 7.18
C MET A 222 -8.06 10.61 8.71
N THR A 223 -7.13 11.41 9.25
CA THR A 223 -6.98 11.61 10.70
C THR A 223 -8.22 12.28 11.31
N LYS A 224 -8.82 13.24 10.62
CA LYS A 224 -10.09 13.87 11.06
C LYS A 224 -11.25 12.88 11.01
N GLN A 225 -11.35 12.08 9.96
CA GLN A 225 -12.40 11.05 9.83
C GLN A 225 -12.27 9.97 10.90
N ALA A 226 -11.05 9.53 11.23
CA ALA A 226 -10.80 8.58 12.31
C ALA A 226 -11.20 9.09 13.69
N ALA A 227 -11.08 10.41 13.93
CA ALA A 227 -11.51 11.03 15.18
C ALA A 227 -13.05 11.09 15.33
N ASP A 228 -13.78 11.18 14.21
CA ASP A 228 -15.24 11.30 14.18
C ASP A 228 -15.96 9.95 14.11
N ASN A 229 -15.33 8.91 13.61
CA ASN A 229 -15.88 7.57 13.46
C ASN A 229 -14.90 6.53 14.04
N ALA A 230 -15.43 5.58 14.84
CA ALA A 230 -14.65 4.49 15.44
C ALA A 230 -14.10 3.45 14.44
N GLY A 231 -14.18 3.69 13.13
CA GLY A 231 -13.58 2.85 12.07
C GLY A 231 -12.26 3.45 11.62
N SER A 232 -11.17 2.71 11.81
CA SER A 232 -9.85 3.13 11.35
C SER A 232 -9.77 2.95 9.83
N TRP A 233 -9.42 4.05 9.11
CA TRP A 233 -9.01 3.87 7.72
C TRP A 233 -7.81 2.92 7.69
N GLY A 234 -7.80 2.01 6.74
CA GLY A 234 -6.71 1.05 6.62
C GLY A 234 -6.90 -0.26 7.38
N ASP A 235 -8.05 -0.48 8.02
CA ASP A 235 -8.39 -1.78 8.62
C ASP A 235 -8.73 -2.83 7.54
N HIS A 236 -9.28 -2.38 6.40
CA HIS A 236 -9.66 -3.22 5.26
C HIS A 236 -9.03 -2.66 3.99
N LEU A 237 -7.89 -3.22 3.60
CA LEU A 237 -7.22 -2.86 2.37
C LEU A 237 -7.25 -4.05 1.41
N LEU A 238 -7.69 -3.78 0.18
CA LEU A 238 -7.61 -4.73 -0.92
C LEU A 238 -6.36 -4.46 -1.75
N LEU A 239 -5.83 -5.47 -2.38
CA LEU A 239 -4.67 -5.34 -3.25
C LEU A 239 -5.01 -5.78 -4.66
N ARG A 240 -4.79 -4.90 -5.63
CA ARG A 240 -4.90 -5.23 -7.05
C ARG A 240 -3.49 -5.38 -7.63
N LEU A 241 -3.24 -6.54 -8.22
CA LEU A 241 -1.97 -6.88 -8.85
C LEU A 241 -1.83 -6.16 -10.21
N SER A 242 -0.62 -6.15 -10.75
CA SER A 242 -0.31 -5.47 -12.02
C SER A 242 -1.02 -6.06 -13.25
N ASP A 243 -1.50 -7.31 -13.16
CA ASP A 243 -2.32 -7.96 -14.19
C ASP A 243 -3.81 -7.62 -14.09
N GLY A 244 -4.20 -6.80 -13.09
CA GLY A 244 -5.58 -6.39 -12.82
C GLY A 244 -6.35 -7.34 -11.90
N THR A 245 -5.78 -8.47 -11.50
CA THR A 245 -6.45 -9.41 -10.58
C THR A 245 -6.45 -8.87 -9.15
N MET A 246 -7.52 -9.17 -8.41
CA MET A 246 -7.59 -8.83 -6.99
C MET A 246 -6.92 -9.92 -6.16
N TYR A 247 -6.05 -9.53 -5.25
CA TYR A 247 -5.44 -10.43 -4.29
C TYR A 247 -6.49 -10.95 -3.29
N PRO A 248 -6.52 -12.25 -2.97
CA PRO A 248 -7.62 -12.83 -2.20
C PRO A 248 -7.60 -12.50 -0.70
N TYR A 249 -6.48 -12.04 -0.17
CA TYR A 249 -6.35 -11.71 1.26
C TYR A 249 -6.37 -10.21 1.47
N GLU A 250 -7.12 -9.77 2.48
CA GLU A 250 -7.17 -8.36 2.90
C GLU A 250 -5.96 -8.03 3.75
N GLY A 251 -5.51 -6.78 3.65
CA GLY A 251 -4.45 -6.23 4.47
C GLY A 251 -4.94 -5.11 5.36
N HIS A 252 -4.07 -4.69 6.27
CA HIS A 252 -4.33 -3.54 7.12
C HIS A 252 -3.07 -2.69 7.31
N VAL A 253 -3.26 -1.41 7.62
CA VAL A 253 -2.15 -0.50 7.93
C VAL A 253 -1.55 -0.86 9.27
N THR A 254 -0.23 -1.04 9.29
CA THR A 254 0.52 -1.30 10.54
C THR A 254 1.36 -0.12 10.96
N GLN A 255 1.88 0.63 10.00
CA GLN A 255 2.80 1.73 10.27
C GLN A 255 2.54 2.90 9.34
N VAL A 256 2.57 4.09 9.89
CA VAL A 256 2.57 5.35 9.15
C VAL A 256 3.85 6.09 9.51
N ASN A 257 4.64 6.47 8.52
CA ASN A 257 5.86 7.21 8.78
C ASN A 257 5.52 8.59 9.40
N HIS A 258 6.17 8.95 10.50
CA HIS A 258 5.98 10.24 11.18
C HIS A 258 6.76 11.39 10.51
N GLY A 259 7.58 11.08 9.52
CA GLY A 259 8.32 12.06 8.72
C GLY A 259 7.74 12.16 7.32
N MET A 260 7.52 13.38 6.84
CA MET A 260 7.23 13.63 5.44
C MET A 260 8.51 13.54 4.62
N ASP A 261 8.45 12.94 3.45
CA ASP A 261 9.51 13.07 2.46
C ASP A 261 9.53 14.53 1.97
N GLY A 262 10.60 15.24 2.34
CA GLY A 262 10.74 16.68 2.03
C GLY A 262 10.76 17.01 0.54
N ASN A 263 10.97 16.03 -0.34
CA ASN A 263 10.99 16.22 -1.78
C ASN A 263 9.62 16.03 -2.43
N SER A 264 8.78 15.14 -1.90
CA SER A 264 7.48 14.78 -2.49
C SER A 264 6.28 15.32 -1.70
N GLY A 265 6.46 15.76 -0.45
CA GLY A 265 5.36 16.16 0.43
C GLY A 265 4.40 15.01 0.73
N SER A 266 4.88 13.78 0.65
CA SER A 266 4.09 12.56 0.87
C SER A 266 4.51 11.83 2.14
N ILE A 267 3.58 11.08 2.68
CA ILE A 267 3.76 10.24 3.88
C ILE A 267 3.74 8.78 3.42
N ILE A 268 4.75 8.01 3.82
CA ILE A 268 4.82 6.59 3.51
C ILE A 268 3.98 5.83 4.53
N VAL A 269 3.12 4.97 4.01
CA VAL A 269 2.27 4.07 4.77
C VAL A 269 2.68 2.63 4.46
N LYS A 270 2.80 1.81 5.51
CA LYS A 270 3.06 0.38 5.39
C LYS A 270 1.82 -0.39 5.81
N SER A 271 1.33 -1.21 4.93
CA SER A 271 0.28 -2.17 5.20
C SER A 271 0.84 -3.59 5.16
N VAL A 272 0.31 -4.46 6.01
CA VAL A 272 0.68 -5.88 6.05
C VAL A 272 -0.37 -6.69 5.33
N PHE A 273 0.11 -7.70 4.59
CA PHE A 273 -0.71 -8.68 3.88
C PHE A 273 -0.17 -10.09 4.17
N ASP A 274 -1.06 -11.00 4.49
CA ASP A 274 -0.70 -12.42 4.55
C ASP A 274 -0.38 -12.94 3.15
N ASN A 275 0.66 -13.79 3.03
CA ASN A 275 1.13 -14.30 1.75
C ASN A 275 1.42 -15.82 1.80
N PRO A 276 0.41 -16.65 2.15
CA PRO A 276 0.62 -18.09 2.31
C PRO A 276 1.04 -18.79 1.03
N ASP A 277 0.59 -18.29 -0.13
CA ASP A 277 0.87 -18.88 -1.44
C ASP A 277 2.16 -18.32 -2.08
N ASN A 278 2.91 -17.45 -1.38
CA ASN A 278 4.12 -16.78 -1.88
C ASN A 278 3.92 -16.04 -3.22
N LEU A 279 2.70 -15.59 -3.50
CA LEU A 279 2.34 -14.87 -4.74
C LEU A 279 2.94 -13.45 -4.75
N LEU A 280 2.95 -12.80 -3.58
CA LEU A 280 3.53 -11.48 -3.42
C LEU A 280 5.05 -11.60 -3.23
N ILE A 281 5.79 -11.23 -4.26
CA ILE A 281 7.26 -11.25 -4.24
C ILE A 281 7.76 -9.83 -3.94
N PRO A 282 8.69 -9.63 -2.99
CA PRO A 282 9.30 -8.34 -2.73
C PRO A 282 9.86 -7.70 -4.01
N GLY A 283 9.50 -6.45 -4.27
CA GLY A 283 9.82 -5.71 -5.49
C GLY A 283 8.69 -5.65 -6.51
N LEU A 284 7.58 -6.40 -6.35
CA LEU A 284 6.41 -6.25 -7.20
C LEU A 284 5.68 -4.93 -6.92
N TYR A 285 5.12 -4.36 -7.98
CA TYR A 285 4.19 -3.24 -7.88
C TYR A 285 2.76 -3.77 -7.75
N ALA A 286 1.99 -3.14 -6.89
CA ALA A 286 0.58 -3.44 -6.69
C ALA A 286 -0.18 -2.16 -6.35
N THR A 287 -1.48 -2.14 -6.62
CA THR A 287 -2.35 -1.02 -6.27
C THR A 287 -3.11 -1.39 -5.00
N VAL A 288 -2.89 -0.62 -3.94
CA VAL A 288 -3.68 -0.71 -2.71
C VAL A 288 -5.00 0.01 -2.94
N VAL A 289 -6.11 -0.65 -2.71
CA VAL A 289 -7.47 -0.13 -2.85
C VAL A 289 -8.10 -0.06 -1.46
N SER A 290 -8.44 1.16 -1.04
CA SER A 290 -9.22 1.38 0.17
C SER A 290 -10.65 1.75 -0.22
N ASP A 291 -11.64 1.06 0.33
CA ASP A 291 -13.07 1.31 0.10
C ASP A 291 -13.75 2.04 1.28
N THR A 292 -12.99 2.34 2.31
CA THR A 292 -13.49 2.95 3.55
C THR A 292 -13.52 4.49 3.54
N GLN A 293 -13.08 5.12 2.45
CA GLN A 293 -13.17 6.58 2.35
C GLN A 293 -14.60 7.04 2.07
N ILE A 294 -15.11 7.95 2.91
CA ILE A 294 -16.42 8.57 2.73
C ILE A 294 -16.22 10.04 2.37
N GLN A 295 -16.64 10.43 1.16
CA GLN A 295 -16.75 11.84 0.81
C GLN A 295 -18.07 12.40 1.32
N ARG A 296 -18.00 13.24 2.36
CA ARG A 296 -19.19 13.85 2.99
C ARG A 296 -19.80 14.91 2.09
N ASN A 297 -21.14 14.98 2.10
CA ASN A 297 -21.92 15.96 1.34
C ASN A 297 -21.56 15.99 -0.16
N ALA A 298 -21.21 14.85 -0.75
CA ALA A 298 -20.85 14.76 -2.17
C ALA A 298 -22.08 14.97 -3.05
N LEU A 299 -21.97 15.90 -4.03
CA LEU A 299 -22.98 16.10 -5.05
C LEU A 299 -22.68 15.13 -6.22
N SER A 300 -23.40 14.01 -6.25
CA SER A 300 -23.19 13.00 -7.29
C SER A 300 -24.24 13.13 -8.41
N VAL A 301 -23.78 13.11 -9.66
CA VAL A 301 -24.62 13.20 -10.85
C VAL A 301 -24.36 12.02 -11.77
N PRO A 302 -25.36 11.52 -12.53
CA PRO A 302 -25.16 10.47 -13.52
C PRO A 302 -24.11 10.89 -14.56
N GLN A 303 -23.17 10.00 -14.90
CA GLN A 303 -22.09 10.33 -15.85
C GLN A 303 -22.61 10.83 -17.19
N ARG A 304 -23.73 10.28 -17.68
CA ARG A 304 -24.39 10.68 -18.94
C ARG A 304 -25.00 12.09 -18.93
N ALA A 305 -25.23 12.68 -17.73
CA ALA A 305 -25.69 14.07 -17.62
C ALA A 305 -24.55 15.09 -17.85
N VAL A 306 -23.30 14.66 -17.71
CA VAL A 306 -22.12 15.51 -17.82
C VAL A 306 -21.65 15.56 -19.28
N GLN A 307 -21.68 16.74 -19.87
CA GLN A 307 -21.28 16.99 -21.25
C GLN A 307 -19.88 17.61 -21.27
N GLN A 308 -19.02 17.12 -22.15
CA GLN A 308 -17.70 17.73 -22.37
C GLN A 308 -17.67 18.50 -23.68
N THR A 309 -17.34 19.78 -23.63
CA THR A 309 -17.22 20.64 -24.80
C THR A 309 -15.95 21.51 -24.65
N LEU A 310 -15.07 21.47 -25.65
CA LEU A 310 -13.81 22.24 -25.69
C LEU A 310 -12.95 22.10 -24.39
N GLY A 311 -12.92 20.92 -23.84
CA GLY A 311 -12.12 20.64 -22.63
C GLY A 311 -12.77 21.07 -21.30
N LYS A 312 -13.97 21.66 -21.33
CA LYS A 312 -14.75 22.01 -20.17
C LYS A 312 -15.95 21.10 -20.01
N TYR A 313 -16.42 20.95 -18.77
CA TYR A 313 -17.56 20.11 -18.43
C TYR A 313 -18.78 20.96 -18.10
N TYR A 314 -19.94 20.53 -18.58
CA TYR A 314 -21.21 21.22 -18.40
C TYR A 314 -22.31 20.24 -17.99
N VAL A 315 -23.25 20.74 -17.21
CA VAL A 315 -24.49 20.04 -16.88
C VAL A 315 -25.66 20.97 -17.20
N SER A 316 -26.73 20.42 -17.81
CA SER A 316 -27.95 21.18 -18.06
C SER A 316 -28.81 21.20 -16.81
N VAL A 317 -28.87 22.35 -16.12
CA VAL A 317 -29.65 22.57 -14.91
C VAL A 317 -30.98 23.21 -15.28
N ILE A 318 -32.08 22.84 -14.64
CA ILE A 318 -33.40 23.46 -14.79
C ILE A 318 -33.50 24.58 -13.75
N ASP A 319 -33.71 25.81 -14.24
CA ASP A 319 -33.89 26.97 -13.35
C ASP A 319 -35.32 27.06 -12.75
N GLY A 320 -35.54 28.07 -11.87
CA GLY A 320 -36.83 28.27 -11.23
C GLY A 320 -37.99 28.59 -12.20
N ASP A 321 -37.69 28.99 -13.44
CA ASP A 321 -38.64 29.27 -14.49
C ASP A 321 -38.91 28.06 -15.41
N GLY A 322 -38.31 26.89 -15.06
CA GLY A 322 -38.47 25.64 -15.81
C GLY A 322 -37.68 25.60 -17.12
N GLN A 323 -36.66 26.48 -17.29
CA GLN A 323 -35.83 26.51 -18.48
C GLN A 323 -34.49 25.81 -18.26
N ALA A 324 -34.02 25.10 -19.27
CA ALA A 324 -32.72 24.43 -19.24
C ALA A 324 -31.57 25.40 -19.51
N GLN A 325 -30.64 25.51 -18.58
CA GLN A 325 -29.41 26.31 -18.69
C GLN A 325 -28.18 25.42 -18.55
N ASN A 326 -27.20 25.58 -19.44
CA ASN A 326 -25.92 24.90 -19.28
C ASN A 326 -25.06 25.61 -18.23
N ARG A 327 -24.67 24.91 -17.19
CA ARG A 327 -23.80 25.41 -16.14
C ARG A 327 -22.46 24.66 -16.20
N GLU A 328 -21.37 25.40 -16.18
CA GLU A 328 -20.02 24.84 -16.10
C GLU A 328 -19.83 24.17 -14.73
N VAL A 329 -19.24 22.97 -14.72
CA VAL A 329 -19.02 22.18 -13.52
C VAL A 329 -17.60 21.64 -13.49
N THR A 330 -17.08 21.44 -12.30
CA THR A 330 -15.79 20.77 -12.08
C THR A 330 -16.05 19.35 -11.63
N PRO A 331 -15.83 18.34 -12.49
CA PRO A 331 -15.99 16.96 -12.10
C PRO A 331 -14.80 16.49 -11.24
N GLY A 332 -15.08 15.72 -10.19
CA GLY A 332 -14.12 15.03 -9.34
C GLY A 332 -14.04 13.54 -9.68
N GLN A 333 -14.17 12.69 -8.68
CA GLN A 333 -14.02 11.23 -8.80
C GLN A 333 -15.30 10.57 -9.35
N LYS A 334 -15.13 9.51 -10.13
CA LYS A 334 -16.23 8.65 -10.61
C LYS A 334 -16.51 7.56 -9.58
N VAL A 335 -17.79 7.36 -9.27
CA VAL A 335 -18.26 6.31 -8.35
C VAL A 335 -19.38 5.51 -9.03
N GLY A 336 -19.09 4.33 -9.48
CA GLY A 336 -20.03 3.52 -10.27
C GLY A 336 -20.49 4.28 -11.53
N LYS A 337 -21.81 4.45 -11.71
CA LYS A 337 -22.40 5.20 -12.83
C LYS A 337 -22.53 6.71 -12.57
N PHE A 338 -22.03 7.18 -11.43
CA PHE A 338 -22.11 8.59 -11.02
C PHE A 338 -20.73 9.26 -11.09
N TRP A 339 -20.78 10.58 -11.21
CA TRP A 339 -19.61 11.45 -11.15
C TRP A 339 -19.82 12.46 -10.03
N ILE A 340 -18.89 12.56 -9.11
CA ILE A 340 -18.96 13.56 -8.03
C ILE A 340 -18.58 14.90 -8.63
N ILE A 341 -19.37 15.92 -8.36
CA ILE A 341 -19.10 17.31 -8.79
C ILE A 341 -18.58 18.09 -7.59
N THR A 342 -17.39 18.67 -7.76
CA THR A 342 -16.73 19.44 -6.71
C THR A 342 -17.08 20.92 -6.72
N ASP A 343 -17.49 21.46 -7.88
CA ASP A 343 -17.90 22.86 -8.02
C ASP A 343 -18.90 23.02 -9.17
N GLY A 344 -19.77 24.04 -9.07
CA GLY A 344 -20.73 24.41 -10.12
C GLY A 344 -22.17 23.93 -9.87
N LEU A 345 -22.44 23.05 -8.91
CA LEU A 345 -23.79 22.62 -8.53
C LEU A 345 -24.09 22.91 -7.06
N GLN A 346 -25.39 22.94 -6.74
CA GLN A 346 -25.88 23.08 -5.37
C GLN A 346 -26.82 21.92 -5.00
N ASP A 347 -26.95 21.68 -3.70
CA ASP A 347 -27.92 20.71 -3.21
C ASP A 347 -29.33 21.14 -3.59
N GLY A 348 -30.10 20.21 -4.15
CA GLY A 348 -31.45 20.44 -4.64
C GLY A 348 -31.57 20.84 -6.10
N ASP A 349 -30.47 21.13 -6.82
CA ASP A 349 -30.49 21.40 -8.26
C ASP A 349 -31.15 20.23 -9.02
N THR A 350 -31.99 20.54 -10.00
CA THR A 350 -32.55 19.54 -10.91
C THR A 350 -31.81 19.59 -12.23
N ILE A 351 -31.21 18.49 -12.63
CA ILE A 351 -30.41 18.38 -13.86
C ILE A 351 -31.08 17.49 -14.89
N ILE A 352 -30.80 17.74 -16.16
CA ILE A 352 -31.28 16.91 -17.28
C ILE A 352 -30.25 15.82 -17.53
N VAL A 353 -30.70 14.57 -17.47
CA VAL A 353 -29.88 13.37 -17.72
C VAL A 353 -29.90 13.03 -19.21
N ASP A 354 -31.12 12.98 -19.79
CA ASP A 354 -31.32 12.67 -21.21
C ASP A 354 -32.23 13.70 -21.87
N GLY A 355 -32.04 13.97 -23.18
CA GLY A 355 -32.87 14.87 -23.96
C GLY A 355 -32.41 16.33 -23.96
N TYR A 356 -31.26 16.66 -23.37
CA TYR A 356 -30.74 18.04 -23.21
C TYR A 356 -30.58 18.79 -24.55
N GLN A 357 -30.30 18.07 -25.65
CA GLN A 357 -30.14 18.72 -27.00
C GLN A 357 -31.42 19.41 -27.49
N LYS A 358 -32.59 18.92 -27.09
CA LYS A 358 -33.89 19.43 -27.46
C LYS A 358 -34.50 20.35 -26.40
N ALA A 359 -33.93 20.38 -25.22
CA ALA A 359 -34.48 21.05 -24.01
C ALA A 359 -34.32 22.61 -24.09
N LYS A 360 -33.36 23.10 -24.86
CA LYS A 360 -33.01 24.54 -24.87
C LYS A 360 -34.15 25.41 -25.47
N GLY A 361 -34.76 26.25 -24.62
CA GLY A 361 -35.85 27.17 -25.03
C GLY A 361 -37.17 26.48 -25.34
N ALA A 362 -37.40 25.29 -24.84
CA ALA A 362 -38.64 24.52 -24.96
C ALA A 362 -39.31 24.34 -23.58
N ALA A 363 -40.62 24.25 -23.57
CA ALA A 363 -41.31 23.75 -22.37
C ALA A 363 -40.90 22.28 -22.12
N LEU A 364 -40.63 21.91 -20.87
CA LEU A 364 -40.08 20.61 -20.51
C LEU A 364 -41.17 19.76 -19.86
N ASP A 365 -41.32 18.51 -20.32
CA ASP A 365 -42.05 17.46 -19.65
C ASP A 365 -41.01 16.60 -18.90
N GLN A 366 -40.97 16.74 -17.57
CA GLN A 366 -39.89 16.23 -16.73
C GLN A 366 -40.26 14.84 -16.16
N HIS A 367 -39.45 13.84 -16.47
CA HIS A 367 -39.51 12.54 -15.84
C HIS A 367 -38.34 12.40 -14.85
N LEU A 368 -38.64 12.41 -13.55
CA LEU A 368 -37.63 12.33 -12.48
C LEU A 368 -37.10 10.90 -12.34
N LEU A 369 -35.82 10.70 -12.59
CA LEU A 369 -35.12 9.46 -12.34
C LEU A 369 -34.63 9.38 -10.89
N THR A 370 -34.71 8.19 -10.32
CA THR A 370 -34.08 7.90 -9.01
C THR A 370 -32.66 7.31 -9.22
N LYS A 371 -31.88 7.24 -8.15
CA LYS A 371 -30.56 6.60 -8.18
C LYS A 371 -30.69 5.12 -8.62
N ALA A 372 -31.73 4.43 -8.15
CA ALA A 372 -31.98 3.02 -8.51
C ALA A 372 -32.29 2.84 -10.00
N ASP A 373 -32.99 3.78 -10.65
CA ASP A 373 -33.26 3.73 -12.08
C ASP A 373 -31.98 3.84 -12.90
N ILE A 374 -31.03 4.65 -12.45
CA ILE A 374 -29.73 4.85 -13.11
C ILE A 374 -28.81 3.63 -12.88
N ASP A 375 -28.79 3.08 -11.67
CA ASP A 375 -27.98 1.91 -11.35
C ASP A 375 -28.46 0.65 -12.11
N ASN A 376 -29.78 0.53 -12.38
CA ASN A 376 -30.37 -0.59 -13.08
C ASN A 376 -30.36 -0.48 -14.62
N ASP A 377 -30.06 0.72 -15.17
CA ASP A 377 -30.03 0.92 -16.62
C ASP A 377 -28.82 0.23 -17.28
N SER A 378 -29.09 -0.81 -18.09
CA SER A 378 -28.05 -1.63 -18.74
C SER A 378 -27.44 -1.00 -20.01
N SER A 379 -27.83 0.24 -20.38
CA SER A 379 -27.41 0.88 -21.63
C SER A 379 -25.97 1.45 -21.64
N ASP A 380 -25.31 1.55 -20.48
CA ASP A 380 -23.98 2.18 -20.35
C ASP A 380 -22.77 1.24 -20.56
N THR A 381 -22.98 -0.05 -20.86
CA THR A 381 -21.88 -1.06 -20.88
C THR A 381 -21.22 -1.25 -22.26
N SER A 382 -21.56 -0.47 -23.30
CA SER A 382 -21.17 -0.78 -24.68
C SER A 382 -20.20 0.20 -25.39
N SER A 383 -19.51 1.10 -24.66
CA SER A 383 -18.64 2.10 -25.32
C SER A 383 -17.13 1.95 -25.10
N ASP A 384 -16.67 0.94 -24.35
CA ASP A 384 -15.20 0.83 -24.02
C ASP A 384 -14.47 -0.34 -24.71
N THR A 385 -15.06 -0.98 -25.75
CA THR A 385 -14.41 -2.11 -26.44
C THR A 385 -14.26 -1.91 -27.95
N SER A 386 -13.82 -0.73 -28.41
CA SER A 386 -13.43 -0.58 -29.84
C SER A 386 -12.40 0.53 -30.06
N SER A 387 -11.16 0.34 -29.58
CA SER A 387 -9.99 0.99 -30.16
C SER A 387 -8.69 0.32 -29.75
N SER A 388 -8.50 -0.95 -30.17
CA SER A 388 -7.16 -1.53 -30.29
C SER A 388 -7.17 -2.58 -31.39
N ASN A 389 -7.12 -2.13 -32.66
CA ASN A 389 -6.57 -2.89 -33.76
C ASN A 389 -6.41 -1.94 -34.96
N SER A 390 -5.23 -1.44 -35.16
CA SER A 390 -4.55 -1.20 -36.44
C SER A 390 -3.11 -0.83 -36.15
#